data_9d73b9877e76ac481b321a5a92e7e028
#
_entry.id   9d73b9877e76ac481b321a5a92e7e028
#
_cell.length_a   1.000
_cell.length_b   1.000
_cell.length_c   1.000
_cell.angle_alpha   90.00
_cell.angle_beta   90.00
_cell.angle_gamma   90.00
#
_symmetry.space_group_name_H-M   'P 1'
#
loop_
_entity.id
_entity.type
_entity.pdbx_description
1 polymer ?
#
loop_
_entity_poly.entity_id
_entity_poly.type
_entity_poly.pdbx_seq_one_letter_code
_entity_poly.pdbx_strand_id
1 'polypeptide(L)'
;MGVYQIRKYGDPILRSRCRRVEEVGVREKKILQRMAKTMYEARGIGLAAPQVGIDLQLIVVDLGDSTSIKLVNPLFLVKEGESVLEEGCLSLPEVNLEIKRSKRVMVEGWNENGEIVKIEGEDLLAHVIQHEIDHLFGILIIDRADQAERMNVDRTLKLLEKNGGVTSSYSKKKRKRGEKDG
;
A
#
# COMPACT_ATOMS: atom_id res chain seq x y z
N MET A 1 9.20 -18.14 7.40
CA MET A 1 9.27 -16.66 7.29
C MET A 1 8.01 -16.09 7.93
N GLY A 2 8.13 -15.20 8.95
CA GLY A 2 6.99 -14.59 9.62
C GLY A 2 6.28 -13.57 8.71
N VAL A 3 5.09 -13.11 9.11
CA VAL A 3 4.38 -12.00 8.44
C VAL A 3 4.87 -10.64 8.91
N TYR A 4 4.52 -9.59 8.18
CA TYR A 4 4.71 -8.22 8.62
C TYR A 4 3.54 -7.77 9.51
N GLN A 5 3.79 -6.79 10.35
CA GLN A 5 2.73 -6.05 11.03
C GLN A 5 2.16 -5.00 10.07
N ILE A 6 0.84 -5.01 9.87
CA ILE A 6 0.16 -4.01 9.03
C ILE A 6 0.04 -2.69 9.78
N ARG A 7 0.54 -1.62 9.15
CA ARG A 7 0.44 -0.24 9.64
C ARG A 7 -0.99 0.25 9.54
N LYS A 8 -1.45 0.99 10.54
CA LYS A 8 -2.81 1.50 10.61
C LYS A 8 -2.83 3.01 10.37
N TYR A 9 -3.99 3.51 10.02
CA TYR A 9 -4.23 4.94 9.83
C TYR A 9 -3.70 5.73 11.02
N GLY A 10 -3.00 6.84 10.75
CA GLY A 10 -2.21 7.61 11.72
C GLY A 10 -0.70 7.33 11.66
N ASP A 11 -0.26 6.18 11.09
CA ASP A 11 1.17 5.96 10.84
C ASP A 11 1.64 6.84 9.68
N PRO A 12 2.66 7.71 9.87
CA PRO A 12 3.10 8.65 8.85
C PRO A 12 3.62 8.00 7.57
N ILE A 13 4.07 6.74 7.62
CA ILE A 13 4.53 6.03 6.43
C ILE A 13 3.41 5.85 5.40
N LEU A 14 2.15 5.74 5.83
CA LEU A 14 1.00 5.62 4.94
C LEU A 14 0.71 6.91 4.14
N ARG A 15 1.33 8.02 4.53
CA ARG A 15 1.24 9.31 3.86
C ARG A 15 2.53 9.71 3.13
N SER A 16 3.51 8.81 3.11
CA SER A 16 4.79 9.04 2.44
C SER A 16 4.73 8.61 0.97
N ARG A 17 5.48 9.30 0.14
CA ARG A 17 5.74 8.85 -1.23
C ARG A 17 6.88 7.86 -1.21
N CYS A 18 6.64 6.64 -1.65
CA CYS A 18 7.62 5.57 -1.66
C CYS A 18 8.72 5.79 -2.71
N ARG A 19 9.92 5.39 -2.34
CA ARG A 19 11.08 5.41 -3.25
C ARG A 19 10.99 4.31 -4.30
N ARG A 20 11.49 4.59 -5.48
CA ARG A 20 11.65 3.58 -6.52
C ARG A 20 12.72 2.57 -6.11
N VAL A 21 12.53 1.35 -6.55
CA VAL A 21 13.54 0.29 -6.51
C VAL A 21 14.49 0.49 -7.69
N GLU A 22 15.78 0.44 -7.45
CA GLU A 22 16.81 0.60 -8.51
C GLU A 22 17.04 -0.73 -9.24
N GLU A 23 17.04 -1.83 -8.49
CA GLU A 23 17.27 -3.19 -9.01
C GLU A 23 16.43 -4.19 -8.19
N VAL A 24 15.89 -5.20 -8.88
CA VAL A 24 15.16 -6.31 -8.23
C VAL A 24 16.13 -7.45 -7.91
N GLY A 25 16.54 -7.51 -6.66
CA GLY A 25 17.45 -8.54 -6.17
C GLY A 25 16.75 -9.54 -5.21
N VAL A 26 17.58 -10.32 -4.53
CA VAL A 26 17.13 -11.32 -3.54
C VAL A 26 16.33 -10.67 -2.39
N ARG A 27 16.69 -9.43 -2.03
CA ARG A 27 16.02 -8.66 -0.97
C ARG A 27 14.59 -8.34 -1.35
N GLU A 28 14.37 -7.76 -2.51
CA GLU A 28 13.06 -7.32 -3.02
C GLU A 28 12.16 -8.54 -3.24
N LYS A 29 12.70 -9.62 -3.78
CA LYS A 29 11.99 -10.90 -3.91
C LYS A 29 11.51 -11.44 -2.57
N LYS A 30 12.34 -11.44 -1.53
CA LYS A 30 11.96 -11.85 -0.17
C LYS A 30 10.91 -10.94 0.43
N ILE A 31 10.97 -9.62 0.18
CA ILE A 31 9.97 -8.65 0.65
C ILE A 31 8.61 -8.97 0.00
N LEU A 32 8.56 -9.11 -1.32
CA LEU A 32 7.33 -9.42 -2.06
C LEU A 32 6.69 -10.73 -1.60
N GLN A 33 7.49 -11.78 -1.40
CA GLN A 33 7.00 -13.07 -0.89
C GLN A 33 6.40 -12.94 0.53
N ARG A 34 7.06 -12.17 1.40
CA ARG A 34 6.57 -11.94 2.75
C ARG A 34 5.33 -11.02 2.78
N MET A 35 5.25 -10.04 1.86
CA MET A 35 4.07 -9.21 1.67
C MET A 35 2.87 -10.06 1.22
N ALA A 36 3.04 -10.93 0.22
CA ALA A 36 1.99 -11.82 -0.23
C ALA A 36 1.47 -12.72 0.92
N LYS A 37 2.38 -13.32 1.69
CA LYS A 37 1.99 -14.08 2.89
C LYS A 37 1.20 -13.24 3.90
N THR A 38 1.65 -12.01 4.15
CA THR A 38 0.97 -11.07 5.07
C THR A 38 -0.44 -10.72 4.57
N MET A 39 -0.58 -10.47 3.27
CA MET A 39 -1.86 -10.21 2.61
C MET A 39 -2.84 -11.36 2.81
N TYR A 40 -2.41 -12.61 2.53
CA TYR A 40 -3.26 -13.79 2.70
C TYR A 40 -3.69 -14.02 4.15
N GLU A 41 -2.76 -13.91 5.11
CA GLU A 41 -3.09 -14.07 6.53
C GLU A 41 -4.06 -12.99 7.03
N ALA A 42 -3.98 -11.79 6.46
CA ALA A 42 -4.91 -10.70 6.73
C ALA A 42 -6.24 -10.80 5.94
N ARG A 43 -6.41 -11.84 5.09
CA ARG A 43 -7.56 -12.02 4.19
C ARG A 43 -7.77 -10.84 3.24
N GLY A 44 -6.68 -10.19 2.83
CA GLY A 44 -6.68 -9.13 1.82
C GLY A 44 -6.50 -9.69 0.42
N ILE A 45 -6.87 -8.89 -0.58
CA ILE A 45 -6.70 -9.17 -2.01
C ILE A 45 -5.64 -8.27 -2.65
N GLY A 46 -5.11 -7.32 -1.88
CA GLY A 46 -4.01 -6.42 -2.25
C GLY A 46 -3.24 -5.98 -1.01
N LEU A 47 -1.97 -5.60 -1.21
CA LEU A 47 -1.11 -5.02 -0.17
C LEU A 47 0.06 -4.27 -0.81
N ALA A 48 0.27 -3.04 -0.36
CA ALA A 48 1.39 -2.20 -0.76
C ALA A 48 2.47 -2.13 0.33
N ALA A 49 3.72 -1.91 -0.07
CA ALA A 49 4.86 -1.90 0.84
C ALA A 49 4.76 -0.90 2.00
N PRO A 50 4.24 0.34 1.84
CA PRO A 50 4.09 1.26 2.97
C PRO A 50 3.12 0.73 4.04
N GLN A 51 2.14 -0.10 3.66
CA GLN A 51 1.24 -0.72 4.64
C GLN A 51 1.95 -1.71 5.58
N VAL A 52 3.14 -2.15 5.23
CA VAL A 52 3.99 -3.00 6.08
C VAL A 52 5.26 -2.29 6.57
N GLY A 53 5.30 -0.97 6.48
CA GLY A 53 6.39 -0.16 6.98
C GLY A 53 7.63 -0.11 6.07
N ILE A 54 7.48 -0.42 4.79
CA ILE A 54 8.57 -0.44 3.80
C ILE A 54 8.38 0.70 2.81
N ASP A 55 9.35 1.61 2.75
CA ASP A 55 9.38 2.78 1.87
C ASP A 55 9.94 2.40 0.49
N LEU A 56 9.26 1.52 -0.24
CA LEU A 56 9.62 1.10 -1.61
C LEU A 56 8.35 0.93 -2.46
N GLN A 57 8.47 1.16 -3.78
CA GLN A 57 7.37 0.96 -4.72
C GLN A 57 7.19 -0.52 -5.04
N LEU A 58 6.52 -1.25 -4.14
CA LEU A 58 6.18 -2.66 -4.26
C LEU A 58 4.71 -2.87 -3.96
N ILE A 59 4.02 -3.66 -4.79
CA ILE A 59 2.65 -4.10 -4.53
C ILE A 59 2.50 -5.60 -4.78
N VAL A 60 1.56 -6.20 -4.09
CA VAL A 60 1.08 -7.56 -4.33
C VAL A 60 -0.43 -7.54 -4.44
N VAL A 61 -0.98 -8.29 -5.40
CA VAL A 61 -2.43 -8.41 -5.65
C VAL A 61 -2.74 -9.87 -5.99
N ASP A 62 -3.82 -10.41 -5.42
CA ASP A 62 -4.34 -11.73 -5.75
C ASP A 62 -5.83 -11.80 -5.42
N LEU A 63 -6.64 -12.04 -6.43
CA LEU A 63 -8.11 -12.16 -6.28
C LEU A 63 -8.56 -13.58 -5.94
N GLY A 64 -7.61 -14.53 -5.79
CA GLY A 64 -7.91 -15.93 -5.48
C GLY A 64 -8.16 -16.80 -6.72
N ASP A 65 -7.89 -16.28 -7.91
CA ASP A 65 -8.03 -16.97 -9.21
C ASP A 65 -6.72 -17.60 -9.72
N SER A 66 -5.74 -17.79 -8.84
CA SER A 66 -4.40 -18.32 -9.12
C SER A 66 -3.43 -17.34 -9.80
N THR A 67 -3.79 -16.06 -9.90
CA THR A 67 -2.96 -15.02 -10.54
C THR A 67 -2.38 -14.07 -9.49
N SER A 68 -1.35 -14.53 -8.75
CA SER A 68 -0.65 -13.64 -7.82
C SER A 68 0.23 -12.67 -8.60
N ILE A 69 -0.15 -11.39 -8.58
CA ILE A 69 0.58 -10.29 -9.19
C ILE A 69 1.53 -9.69 -8.16
N LYS A 70 2.82 -9.61 -8.51
CA LYS A 70 3.85 -8.93 -7.72
C LYS A 70 4.53 -7.93 -8.63
N LEU A 71 4.35 -6.64 -8.34
CA LEU A 71 4.89 -5.56 -9.16
C LEU A 71 5.83 -4.67 -8.36
N VAL A 72 6.91 -4.29 -9.02
CA VAL A 72 7.92 -3.34 -8.57
C VAL A 72 7.90 -2.13 -9.49
N ASN A 73 7.88 -0.92 -8.93
CA ASN A 73 7.81 0.34 -9.66
C ASN A 73 6.64 0.41 -10.67
N PRO A 74 5.41 0.09 -10.29
CA PRO A 74 4.29 0.09 -11.22
C PRO A 74 4.03 1.47 -11.81
N LEU A 75 3.72 1.51 -13.13
CA LEU A 75 3.38 2.70 -13.88
C LEU A 75 2.14 2.44 -14.70
N PHE A 76 1.15 3.33 -14.62
CA PHE A 76 -0.02 3.27 -15.49
C PHE A 76 0.34 3.65 -16.91
N LEU A 77 0.02 2.76 -17.86
CA LEU A 77 0.07 3.03 -19.30
C LEU A 77 -1.29 3.46 -19.85
N VAL A 78 -2.37 2.86 -19.32
CA VAL A 78 -3.75 3.12 -19.76
C VAL A 78 -4.65 3.20 -18.52
N LYS A 79 -5.64 4.11 -18.59
CA LYS A 79 -6.76 4.23 -17.65
C LYS A 79 -8.00 4.58 -18.48
N GLU A 80 -9.01 3.71 -18.48
CA GLU A 80 -10.21 3.87 -19.31
C GLU A 80 -11.48 3.53 -18.54
N GLY A 81 -12.56 4.17 -18.99
CA GLY A 81 -13.89 3.98 -18.41
C GLY A 81 -13.96 4.43 -16.95
N GLU A 82 -15.12 4.20 -16.34
CA GLU A 82 -15.36 4.50 -14.94
C GLU A 82 -16.21 3.39 -14.33
N SER A 83 -15.92 3.05 -13.09
CA SER A 83 -16.74 2.18 -12.26
C SER A 83 -16.70 2.63 -10.81
N VAL A 84 -17.72 2.30 -10.04
CA VAL A 84 -17.81 2.58 -8.62
C VAL A 84 -17.94 1.24 -7.89
N LEU A 85 -17.05 0.97 -6.95
CA LEU A 85 -17.10 -0.21 -6.09
C LEU A 85 -16.90 0.21 -4.64
N GLU A 86 -17.47 -0.57 -3.73
CA GLU A 86 -17.17 -0.46 -2.31
C GLU A 86 -15.75 -1.01 -2.07
N GLU A 87 -14.88 -0.19 -1.48
CA GLU A 87 -13.52 -0.55 -1.12
C GLU A 87 -13.29 -0.48 0.37
N GLY A 88 -12.61 -1.51 0.91
CA GLY A 88 -12.01 -1.50 2.22
C GLY A 88 -10.48 -1.44 2.12
N CYS A 89 -9.82 -1.22 3.26
CA CYS A 89 -8.36 -1.18 3.32
C CYS A 89 -7.84 -1.85 4.60
N LEU A 90 -6.84 -2.72 4.49
CA LEU A 90 -6.22 -3.36 5.66
C LEU A 90 -5.62 -2.36 6.65
N SER A 91 -5.26 -1.16 6.18
CA SER A 91 -4.73 -0.08 7.01
C SER A 91 -5.82 0.81 7.63
N LEU A 92 -7.08 0.70 7.17
CA LEU A 92 -8.25 1.42 7.67
C LEU A 92 -9.34 0.41 8.05
N PRO A 93 -9.18 -0.37 9.13
CA PRO A 93 -10.19 -1.35 9.54
C PRO A 93 -11.54 -0.67 9.81
N GLU A 94 -12.63 -1.38 9.48
CA GLU A 94 -14.02 -0.91 9.65
C GLU A 94 -14.40 0.32 8.79
N VAL A 95 -13.55 0.70 7.81
CA VAL A 95 -13.83 1.76 6.85
C VAL A 95 -14.06 1.14 5.49
N ASN A 96 -15.30 1.23 5.00
CA ASN A 96 -15.69 0.89 3.64
C ASN A 96 -16.31 2.12 3.00
N LEU A 97 -15.94 2.40 1.74
CA LEU A 97 -16.35 3.60 1.01
C LEU A 97 -16.62 3.25 -0.45
N GLU A 98 -17.61 3.86 -1.05
CA GLU A 98 -17.82 3.81 -2.50
C GLU A 98 -16.76 4.67 -3.19
N ILE A 99 -15.92 4.02 -4.00
CA ILE A 99 -14.81 4.68 -4.68
C ILE A 99 -14.97 4.59 -6.19
N LYS A 100 -14.91 5.74 -6.83
CA LYS A 100 -14.89 5.85 -8.29
C LYS A 100 -13.48 5.69 -8.80
N ARG A 101 -13.28 4.73 -9.74
CA ARG A 101 -12.00 4.46 -10.38
C ARG A 101 -12.16 4.19 -11.88
N SER A 102 -11.02 4.11 -12.58
CA SER A 102 -11.03 3.62 -13.96
C SER A 102 -11.44 2.16 -13.98
N LYS A 103 -12.37 1.82 -14.89
CA LYS A 103 -12.91 0.46 -15.05
C LYS A 103 -11.87 -0.50 -15.61
N ARG A 104 -10.97 0.00 -16.48
CA ARG A 104 -9.88 -0.74 -17.10
C ARG A 104 -8.57 0.01 -16.90
N VAL A 105 -7.52 -0.72 -16.56
CA VAL A 105 -6.16 -0.20 -16.44
C VAL A 105 -5.17 -1.12 -17.15
N MET A 106 -4.10 -0.55 -17.69
CA MET A 106 -2.89 -1.28 -18.09
C MET A 106 -1.73 -0.70 -17.28
N VAL A 107 -0.99 -1.56 -16.60
CA VAL A 107 0.14 -1.18 -15.75
C VAL A 107 1.39 -1.93 -16.21
N GLU A 108 2.51 -1.22 -16.30
CA GLU A 108 3.83 -1.79 -16.53
C GLU A 108 4.65 -1.71 -15.25
N GLY A 109 5.49 -2.70 -15.00
CA GLY A 109 6.43 -2.74 -13.88
C GLY A 109 7.37 -3.91 -14.01
N TRP A 110 8.24 -4.10 -13.03
CA TRP A 110 9.05 -5.32 -12.95
C TRP A 110 8.33 -6.37 -12.11
N ASN A 111 8.47 -7.63 -12.51
CA ASN A 111 8.05 -8.76 -11.67
C ASN A 111 9.13 -9.07 -10.61
N GLU A 112 8.91 -10.12 -9.81
CA GLU A 112 9.85 -10.54 -8.75
C GLU A 112 11.20 -11.07 -9.27
N ASN A 113 11.36 -11.24 -10.58
CA ASN A 113 12.62 -11.63 -11.22
C ASN A 113 13.34 -10.46 -11.90
N GLY A 114 12.76 -9.24 -11.84
CA GLY A 114 13.31 -8.05 -12.49
C GLY A 114 12.97 -7.95 -13.98
N GLU A 115 12.06 -8.76 -14.49
CA GLU A 115 11.60 -8.72 -15.87
C GLU A 115 10.45 -7.72 -16.00
N ILE A 116 10.45 -6.93 -17.10
CA ILE A 116 9.35 -6.02 -17.42
C ILE A 116 8.12 -6.82 -17.79
N VAL A 117 7.01 -6.54 -17.13
CA VAL A 117 5.70 -7.15 -17.38
C VAL A 117 4.64 -6.08 -17.54
N LYS A 118 3.62 -6.39 -18.35
CA LYS A 118 2.40 -5.58 -18.48
C LYS A 118 1.22 -6.37 -17.96
N ILE A 119 0.47 -5.73 -17.09
CA ILE A 119 -0.73 -6.31 -16.46
C ILE A 119 -1.92 -5.49 -16.90
N GLU A 120 -2.89 -6.16 -17.47
CA GLU A 120 -4.21 -5.60 -17.77
C GLU A 120 -5.17 -6.01 -16.66
N GLY A 121 -5.91 -5.05 -16.11
CA GLY A 121 -6.93 -5.26 -15.10
C GLY A 121 -8.25 -4.63 -15.52
N GLU A 122 -9.35 -5.34 -15.28
CA GLU A 122 -10.71 -4.85 -15.46
C GLU A 122 -11.49 -5.00 -14.16
N ASP A 123 -12.53 -4.18 -13.99
CA ASP A 123 -13.45 -4.20 -12.86
C ASP A 123 -12.72 -4.27 -11.51
N LEU A 124 -12.93 -5.33 -10.72
CA LEU A 124 -12.33 -5.48 -9.38
C LEU A 124 -10.79 -5.47 -9.44
N LEU A 125 -10.17 -6.13 -10.42
CA LEU A 125 -8.71 -6.13 -10.55
C LEU A 125 -8.18 -4.73 -10.84
N ALA A 126 -8.86 -3.96 -11.69
CA ALA A 126 -8.51 -2.56 -11.97
C ALA A 126 -8.59 -1.71 -10.70
N HIS A 127 -9.64 -1.89 -9.87
CA HIS A 127 -9.80 -1.20 -8.59
C HIS A 127 -8.66 -1.51 -7.64
N VAL A 128 -8.35 -2.80 -7.43
CA VAL A 128 -7.30 -3.22 -6.49
C VAL A 128 -5.92 -2.71 -6.92
N ILE A 129 -5.58 -2.84 -8.21
CA ILE A 129 -4.30 -2.30 -8.71
C ILE A 129 -4.18 -0.79 -8.46
N GLN A 130 -5.24 -0.02 -8.73
CA GLN A 130 -5.24 1.43 -8.49
C GLN A 130 -5.14 1.76 -7.00
N HIS A 131 -5.82 0.99 -6.14
CA HIS A 131 -5.76 1.11 -4.69
C HIS A 131 -4.33 0.91 -4.17
N GLU A 132 -3.67 -0.17 -4.58
CA GLU A 132 -2.31 -0.46 -4.11
C GLU A 132 -1.28 0.55 -4.65
N ILE A 133 -1.45 1.02 -5.89
CA ILE A 133 -0.60 2.07 -6.42
C ILE A 133 -0.82 3.40 -5.70
N ASP A 134 -2.05 3.76 -5.31
CA ASP A 134 -2.33 4.95 -4.51
C ASP A 134 -1.50 4.97 -3.22
N HIS A 135 -1.40 3.83 -2.52
CA HIS A 135 -0.58 3.72 -1.32
C HIS A 135 0.88 4.08 -1.54
N LEU A 136 1.44 3.80 -2.72
CA LEU A 136 2.84 4.15 -3.05
C LEU A 136 3.08 5.66 -3.14
N PHE A 137 2.01 6.43 -3.27
CA PHE A 137 2.03 7.89 -3.34
C PHE A 137 1.42 8.57 -2.10
N GLY A 138 1.17 7.80 -1.03
CA GLY A 138 0.59 8.30 0.22
C GLY A 138 -0.89 8.66 0.14
N ILE A 139 -1.59 8.13 -0.88
CA ILE A 139 -3.02 8.33 -1.11
C ILE A 139 -3.78 7.16 -0.49
N LEU A 140 -4.84 7.46 0.26
CA LEU A 140 -5.73 6.48 0.90
C LEU A 140 -7.13 6.57 0.29
N ILE A 141 -7.97 5.53 0.52
CA ILE A 141 -9.34 5.51 -0.01
C ILE A 141 -10.16 6.74 0.42
N ILE A 142 -9.92 7.27 1.61
CA ILE A 142 -10.57 8.48 2.13
C ILE A 142 -10.25 9.75 1.33
N ASP A 143 -9.17 9.75 0.56
CA ASP A 143 -8.80 10.86 -0.33
C ASP A 143 -9.47 10.75 -1.70
N ARG A 144 -10.03 9.58 -2.02
CA ARG A 144 -10.79 9.29 -3.24
C ARG A 144 -12.28 9.36 -3.04
N ALA A 145 -12.75 9.18 -1.81
CA ALA A 145 -14.15 9.25 -1.45
C ALA A 145 -14.70 10.68 -1.63
N ASP A 146 -15.98 10.77 -1.96
CA ASP A 146 -16.65 12.06 -1.94
C ASP A 146 -16.82 12.60 -0.52
N GLN A 147 -17.27 13.84 -0.40
CA GLN A 147 -17.38 14.51 0.88
C GLN A 147 -18.42 13.84 1.80
N ALA A 148 -19.51 13.35 1.26
CA ALA A 148 -20.57 12.71 2.04
C ALA A 148 -20.08 11.37 2.61
N GLU A 149 -19.47 10.52 1.78
CA GLU A 149 -18.85 9.26 2.18
C GLU A 149 -17.78 9.47 3.26
N ARG A 150 -16.91 10.47 3.07
CA ARG A 150 -15.87 10.81 4.04
C ARG A 150 -16.44 11.25 5.40
N MET A 151 -17.53 12.01 5.42
CA MET A 151 -18.19 12.44 6.66
C MET A 151 -18.76 11.26 7.44
N ASN A 152 -19.26 10.21 6.75
CA ASN A 152 -19.82 9.02 7.38
C ASN A 152 -18.79 8.26 8.21
N VAL A 153 -17.51 8.31 7.83
CA VAL A 153 -16.42 7.57 8.49
C VAL A 153 -15.52 8.44 9.39
N ASP A 154 -15.77 9.75 9.49
CA ASP A 154 -14.94 10.70 10.23
C ASP A 154 -14.72 10.30 11.71
N ARG A 155 -15.77 9.78 12.37
CA ARG A 155 -15.65 9.29 13.75
C ARG A 155 -14.72 8.09 13.86
N THR A 156 -14.83 7.14 12.94
CA THR A 156 -13.97 5.94 12.88
C THR A 156 -12.53 6.35 12.62
N LEU A 157 -12.30 7.28 11.68
CA LEU A 157 -10.97 7.79 11.38
C LEU A 157 -10.30 8.44 12.59
N LYS A 158 -11.02 9.26 13.36
CA LYS A 158 -10.51 9.87 14.59
C LYS A 158 -10.13 8.84 15.65
N LEU A 159 -10.87 7.74 15.76
CA LEU A 159 -10.54 6.64 16.67
C LEU A 159 -9.31 5.86 16.18
N LEU A 160 -9.22 5.58 14.88
CA LEU A 160 -8.06 4.91 14.29
C LEU A 160 -6.78 5.73 14.47
N GLU A 161 -6.85 7.04 14.24
CA GLU A 161 -5.71 7.95 14.40
C GLU A 161 -5.18 7.96 15.83
N LYS A 162 -6.08 7.98 16.83
CA LYS A 162 -5.70 7.91 18.25
C LYS A 162 -5.06 6.58 18.63
N ASN A 163 -5.52 5.47 18.03
CA ASN A 163 -5.07 4.13 18.34
C ASN A 163 -3.92 3.66 17.43
N GLY A 164 -3.82 4.23 16.23
CA GLY A 164 -2.81 3.91 15.22
C GLY A 164 -1.51 4.70 15.35
N GLY A 165 -1.52 5.76 16.18
CA GLY A 165 -0.30 6.47 16.55
C GLY A 165 0.64 5.51 17.25
N VAL A 166 1.54 4.89 16.49
CA VAL A 166 2.57 3.97 16.98
C VAL A 166 3.30 4.66 18.10
N THR A 167 3.37 4.03 19.26
CA THR A 167 4.50 4.16 20.14
C THR A 167 5.77 3.74 19.37
N SER A 168 6.22 4.60 18.46
CA SER A 168 7.52 4.49 17.84
C SER A 168 8.55 4.78 18.91
N SER A 169 9.03 3.72 19.54
CA SER A 169 10.29 3.74 20.27
C SER A 169 11.48 3.92 19.31
N TYR A 170 11.39 4.94 18.46
CA TYR A 170 12.56 5.51 17.83
C TYR A 170 13.18 6.47 18.83
N SER A 171 13.87 5.91 19.84
CA SER A 171 14.74 6.69 20.70
C SER A 171 15.80 7.35 19.81
N LYS A 172 15.66 8.67 19.64
CA LYS A 172 16.75 9.53 19.16
C LYS A 172 17.91 9.34 20.13
N LYS A 173 18.85 8.44 19.82
CA LYS A 173 20.19 8.48 20.41
C LYS A 173 20.80 9.81 19.98
N LYS A 174 20.64 10.83 20.82
CA LYS A 174 21.47 12.03 20.79
C LYS A 174 22.91 11.56 20.93
N ARG A 175 23.67 11.63 19.84
CA ARG A 175 25.14 11.61 19.91
C ARG A 175 25.55 12.87 20.66
N LYS A 176 25.82 12.73 21.97
CA LYS A 176 26.64 13.71 22.69
C LYS A 176 28.03 13.63 22.08
N ARG A 177 28.41 14.59 21.27
CA ARG A 177 29.82 14.93 21.04
C ARG A 177 30.29 15.52 22.36
N GLY A 178 31.14 14.74 23.04
CA GLY A 178 31.92 15.26 24.17
C GLY A 178 33.00 16.16 23.59
N GLU A 179 32.85 17.44 23.84
CA GLU A 179 34.01 18.32 23.94
C GLU A 179 34.80 17.87 25.16
N LYS A 180 36.05 17.58 24.98
CA LYS A 180 37.06 17.61 26.01
C LYS A 180 38.16 18.52 25.51
N ASP A 181 38.17 19.68 26.15
CA ASP A 181 39.36 20.55 26.23
C ASP A 181 40.51 19.83 26.92
N GLY A 182 41.72 20.19 26.49
CA GLY A 182 42.97 19.78 27.10
C GLY A 182 44.11 20.07 26.17
#